data_ada0de0bf0c7a629d99e80a185c7cefc
#
_entry.id   ada0de0bf0c7a629d99e80a185c7cefc
#
_cell.length_a   1.000
_cell.length_b   1.000
_cell.length_c   1.000
_cell.angle_alpha   90.00
_cell.angle_beta   90.00
_cell.angle_gamma   90.00
#
_symmetry.space_group_name_H-M   'P 1'
#
loop_
_entity.id
_entity.type
_entity.pdbx_description
1 polymer ?
#
loop_
_entity_poly.entity_id
_entity_poly.type
_entity_poly.pdbx_seq_one_letter_code
_entity_poly.pdbx_strand_id
1 'polypeptide(L)'
;MSKTIARVREFMTTCPETIEGDARLSDARARMAELKIRHLPVVRDGQLVGIVTDRDVNLTESLLVDEPLRATPVSVAEAMTEVVFTCGPNAHLHAVASEMARDKHGSAVVVDPEHPLKVLGVFTTSDALRALSQFAPQE
;
A
#
# COMPACT_ATOMS: atom_id res chain seq x y z
N MET A 1 2.29 -32.27 -16.98
CA MET A 1 1.30 -31.41 -16.34
C MET A 1 1.94 -30.09 -15.92
N SER A 2 1.47 -29.00 -16.47
CA SER A 2 2.01 -27.70 -16.09
C SER A 2 1.32 -27.19 -14.85
N LYS A 3 2.10 -26.59 -13.96
CA LYS A 3 1.51 -25.91 -12.79
C LYS A 3 1.16 -24.47 -13.21
N THR A 4 -0.03 -24.05 -12.84
CA THR A 4 -0.40 -22.66 -13.00
C THR A 4 0.33 -21.85 -11.95
N ILE A 5 1.10 -20.86 -12.38
CA ILE A 5 1.81 -19.97 -11.48
C ILE A 5 0.89 -18.80 -11.17
N ALA A 6 0.57 -18.61 -9.90
CA ALA A 6 -0.27 -17.51 -9.48
C ALA A 6 0.49 -16.18 -9.64
N ARG A 7 -0.21 -15.19 -10.15
CA ARG A 7 0.31 -13.84 -10.36
C ARG A 7 -0.34 -12.86 -9.39
N VAL A 8 0.37 -11.82 -9.05
CA VAL A 8 -0.13 -10.79 -8.13
C VAL A 8 -1.45 -10.21 -8.63
N ARG A 9 -1.60 -10.00 -9.94
CA ARG A 9 -2.84 -9.42 -10.50
C ARG A 9 -4.10 -10.20 -10.17
N GLU A 10 -3.97 -11.48 -9.86
CA GLU A 10 -5.12 -12.33 -9.55
C GLU A 10 -5.67 -12.08 -8.15
N PHE A 11 -4.88 -11.47 -7.28
CA PHE A 11 -5.25 -11.27 -5.87
C PHE A 11 -5.17 -9.82 -5.40
N MET A 12 -4.58 -8.93 -6.18
CA MET A 12 -4.46 -7.53 -5.82
C MET A 12 -5.82 -6.83 -5.85
N THR A 13 -5.90 -5.71 -5.15
CA THR A 13 -7.01 -4.79 -5.30
C THR A 13 -6.70 -3.92 -6.51
N THR A 14 -7.56 -3.95 -7.55
CA THR A 14 -7.40 -3.13 -8.75
C THR A 14 -8.04 -1.77 -8.54
N CYS A 15 -7.55 -0.77 -9.28
CA CYS A 15 -8.03 0.60 -9.14
C CYS A 15 -8.12 1.02 -7.67
N PRO A 16 -7.02 0.92 -6.92
CA PRO A 16 -7.05 1.16 -5.50
C PRO A 16 -7.30 2.63 -5.20
N GLU A 17 -7.80 2.89 -3.99
CA GLU A 17 -7.85 4.27 -3.52
C GLU A 17 -6.43 4.80 -3.40
N THR A 18 -6.23 6.03 -3.81
CA THR A 18 -4.98 6.76 -3.66
C THR A 18 -5.28 8.08 -2.95
N ILE A 19 -4.26 8.75 -2.48
CA ILE A 19 -4.44 10.05 -1.84
C ILE A 19 -3.36 11.01 -2.33
N GLU A 20 -3.70 12.29 -2.45
CA GLU A 20 -2.74 13.30 -2.85
C GLU A 20 -1.78 13.62 -1.70
N GLY A 21 -0.53 13.88 -2.03
CA GLY A 21 0.47 14.20 -1.02
C GLY A 21 0.17 15.49 -0.25
N ASP A 22 -0.53 16.43 -0.87
CA ASP A 22 -0.91 17.68 -0.22
C ASP A 22 -2.24 17.59 0.56
N ALA A 23 -2.91 16.44 0.53
CA ALA A 23 -4.08 16.21 1.36
C ALA A 23 -3.70 16.22 2.84
N ARG A 24 -4.67 16.47 3.69
CA ARG A 24 -4.45 16.47 5.14
C ARG A 24 -4.31 15.04 5.66
N LEU A 25 -3.45 14.86 6.64
CA LEU A 25 -3.28 13.55 7.27
C LEU A 25 -4.60 13.05 7.87
N SER A 26 -5.43 13.97 8.40
CA SER A 26 -6.75 13.61 8.91
C SER A 26 -7.66 13.02 7.83
N ASP A 27 -7.50 13.46 6.57
CA ASP A 27 -8.27 12.90 5.47
C ASP A 27 -7.84 11.46 5.19
N ALA A 28 -6.52 11.19 5.29
CA ALA A 28 -6.02 9.82 5.13
C ALA A 28 -6.58 8.91 6.22
N ARG A 29 -6.59 9.36 7.47
CA ARG A 29 -7.16 8.60 8.58
C ARG A 29 -8.63 8.28 8.33
N ALA A 30 -9.39 9.28 7.95
CA ALA A 30 -10.83 9.13 7.71
C ALA A 30 -11.08 8.13 6.58
N ARG A 31 -10.31 8.24 5.50
CA ARG A 31 -10.46 7.35 4.35
C ARG A 31 -10.11 5.90 4.70
N MET A 32 -9.03 5.69 5.45
CA MET A 32 -8.67 4.36 5.89
C MET A 32 -9.77 3.73 6.76
N ALA A 33 -10.35 4.51 7.67
CA ALA A 33 -11.42 4.04 8.53
C ALA A 33 -12.69 3.72 7.74
N GLU A 34 -13.06 4.59 6.81
CA GLU A 34 -14.26 4.41 5.99
C GLU A 34 -14.16 3.17 5.10
N LEU A 35 -13.02 2.98 4.47
CA LEU A 35 -12.81 1.89 3.53
C LEU A 35 -12.24 0.63 4.17
N LYS A 36 -11.93 0.68 5.47
CA LYS A 36 -11.34 -0.44 6.22
C LYS A 36 -10.05 -0.93 5.58
N ILE A 37 -9.21 0.02 5.19
CA ILE A 37 -7.89 -0.25 4.60
C ILE A 37 -6.83 0.40 5.48
N ARG A 38 -5.59 -0.08 5.36
CA ARG A 38 -4.47 0.38 6.17
C ARG A 38 -3.36 0.99 5.35
N HIS A 39 -3.49 1.00 4.04
CA HIS A 39 -2.45 1.44 3.12
C HIS A 39 -3.08 2.29 2.04
N LEU A 40 -2.50 3.46 1.79
CA LEU A 40 -2.91 4.32 0.70
C LEU A 40 -1.68 4.73 -0.10
N PRO A 41 -1.58 4.35 -1.37
CA PRO A 41 -0.54 4.92 -2.23
C PRO A 41 -0.74 6.43 -2.32
N VAL A 42 0.35 7.16 -2.23
CA VAL A 42 0.35 8.62 -2.30
C VAL A 42 0.80 9.02 -3.69
N VAL A 43 0.03 9.88 -4.32
CA VAL A 43 0.30 10.35 -5.68
C VAL A 43 0.43 11.86 -5.75
N ARG A 44 1.13 12.32 -6.76
CA ARG A 44 1.22 13.73 -7.13
C ARG A 44 1.12 13.79 -8.64
N ASP A 45 0.15 14.54 -9.15
CA ASP A 45 -0.11 14.62 -10.59
C ASP A 45 -0.27 13.22 -11.21
N GLY A 46 -0.95 12.34 -10.50
CA GLY A 46 -1.22 10.98 -10.95
C GLY A 46 -0.06 10.01 -10.81
N GLN A 47 1.09 10.45 -10.30
CA GLN A 47 2.29 9.62 -10.20
C GLN A 47 2.57 9.22 -8.76
N LEU A 48 2.96 7.98 -8.56
CA LEU A 48 3.30 7.44 -7.24
C LEU A 48 4.51 8.19 -6.65
N VAL A 49 4.35 8.73 -5.45
CA VAL A 49 5.43 9.42 -4.74
C VAL A 49 5.68 8.83 -3.34
N GLY A 50 4.80 7.98 -2.84
CA GLY A 50 4.98 7.39 -1.53
C GLY A 50 3.84 6.46 -1.16
N ILE A 51 3.86 6.01 0.07
CA ILE A 51 2.76 5.25 0.66
C ILE A 51 2.55 5.73 2.08
N VAL A 52 1.30 5.86 2.48
CA VAL A 52 0.96 6.20 3.86
C VAL A 52 0.15 5.06 4.45
N THR A 53 0.51 4.67 5.66
CA THR A 53 -0.14 3.57 6.38
C THR A 53 -0.80 4.10 7.65
N ASP A 54 -1.68 3.29 8.25
CA ASP A 54 -2.26 3.62 9.54
C ASP A 54 -1.17 3.81 10.60
N ARG A 55 -0.08 3.04 10.50
CA ARG A 55 1.05 3.17 11.40
C ARG A 55 1.75 4.53 11.24
N ASP A 56 1.92 4.98 9.99
CA ASP A 56 2.50 6.29 9.71
C ASP A 56 1.63 7.40 10.30
N VAL A 57 0.32 7.29 10.15
CA VAL A 57 -0.62 8.27 10.71
C VAL A 57 -0.50 8.33 12.22
N ASN A 58 -0.54 7.17 12.88
CA ASN A 58 -0.47 7.10 14.33
C ASN A 58 0.85 7.65 14.86
N LEU A 59 1.96 7.29 14.22
CA LEU A 59 3.29 7.75 14.63
C LEU A 59 3.39 9.27 14.49
N THR A 60 2.97 9.81 13.36
CA THR A 60 3.06 11.24 13.10
C THR A 60 2.21 12.03 14.07
N GLU A 61 0.99 11.58 14.34
CA GLU A 61 0.13 12.25 15.32
C GLU A 61 0.73 12.21 16.72
N SER A 62 1.36 11.11 17.10
CA SER A 62 2.03 11.00 18.40
C SER A 62 3.18 11.98 18.54
N LEU A 63 3.95 12.16 17.46
CA LEU A 63 5.08 13.09 17.47
C LEU A 63 4.65 14.55 17.53
N LEU A 64 3.43 14.85 17.08
CA LEU A 64 2.93 16.22 17.01
C LEU A 64 2.03 16.61 18.17
N VAL A 65 1.81 15.69 19.12
CA VAL A 65 0.93 15.96 20.27
C VAL A 65 1.43 17.16 21.09
N ASP A 66 2.73 17.40 21.10
CA ASP A 66 3.33 18.50 21.87
C ASP A 66 3.51 19.78 21.02
N GLU A 67 2.94 19.84 19.84
CA GLU A 67 3.02 20.99 18.96
C GLU A 67 1.62 21.57 18.64
N PRO A 68 0.88 22.00 19.68
CA PRO A 68 -0.50 22.45 19.48
C PRO A 68 -0.61 23.76 18.69
N LEU A 69 0.50 24.53 18.57
CA LEU A 69 0.49 25.82 17.90
C LEU A 69 1.02 25.75 16.47
N ARG A 70 1.04 24.57 15.90
CA ARG A 70 1.45 24.40 14.52
C ARG A 70 0.55 25.22 13.59
N ALA A 71 1.17 26.03 12.72
CA ALA A 71 0.44 26.99 11.88
C ALA A 71 -0.41 26.33 10.78
N THR A 72 0.01 25.14 10.31
CA THR A 72 -0.68 24.46 9.22
C THR A 72 -1.00 23.02 9.60
N PRO A 73 -2.08 22.46 9.06
CA PRO A 73 -2.37 21.04 9.26
C PRO A 73 -1.25 20.16 8.70
N VAL A 74 -1.07 18.99 9.26
CA VAL A 74 -0.10 18.01 8.77
C VAL A 74 -0.60 17.45 7.44
N SER A 75 0.28 17.44 6.45
CA SER A 75 -0.04 16.85 5.15
C SER A 75 0.32 15.36 5.11
N VAL A 76 -0.27 14.65 4.16
CA VAL A 76 0.06 13.25 3.91
C VAL A 76 1.54 13.11 3.55
N ALA A 77 2.07 14.04 2.75
CA ALA A 77 3.48 14.01 2.34
C ALA A 77 4.44 14.06 3.52
N GLU A 78 4.06 14.73 4.62
CA GLU A 78 4.91 14.81 5.80
C GLU A 78 4.96 13.48 6.57
N ALA A 79 3.94 12.64 6.43
CA ALA A 79 3.86 11.38 7.16
C ALA A 79 4.21 10.16 6.31
N MET A 80 4.14 10.26 4.99
CA MET A 80 4.31 9.11 4.10
C MET A 80 5.73 8.56 4.12
N THR A 81 5.85 7.29 3.72
CA THR A 81 7.12 6.66 3.44
C THR A 81 7.39 6.84 1.95
N GLU A 82 8.56 7.39 1.61
CA GLU A 82 8.90 7.66 0.21
C GLU A 82 9.46 6.44 -0.52
N VAL A 83 10.11 5.54 0.21
CA VAL A 83 10.63 4.30 -0.38
C VAL A 83 9.50 3.28 -0.38
N VAL A 84 8.94 3.01 -1.55
CA VAL A 84 7.78 2.13 -1.70
C VAL A 84 8.21 0.82 -2.31
N PHE A 85 7.79 -0.29 -1.68
CA PHE A 85 7.99 -1.61 -2.28
C PHE A 85 6.98 -1.76 -3.42
N THR A 86 7.45 -1.94 -4.64
CA THR A 86 6.60 -2.06 -5.81
C THR A 86 6.84 -3.39 -6.53
N CYS A 87 5.86 -3.80 -7.32
CA CYS A 87 5.98 -4.97 -8.19
C CYS A 87 5.09 -4.77 -9.41
N GLY A 88 5.28 -5.60 -10.42
CA GLY A 88 4.39 -5.58 -11.58
C GLY A 88 3.20 -6.52 -11.39
N PRO A 89 2.15 -6.38 -12.20
CA PRO A 89 0.95 -7.21 -12.07
C PRO A 89 1.21 -8.68 -12.43
N ASN A 90 2.21 -8.93 -13.25
CA ASN A 90 2.56 -10.29 -13.66
C ASN A 90 3.63 -10.93 -12.78
N ALA A 91 4.03 -10.27 -11.70
CA ALA A 91 4.99 -10.83 -10.76
C ALA A 91 4.41 -12.10 -10.14
N HIS A 92 5.29 -13.05 -9.83
CA HIS A 92 4.88 -14.29 -9.18
C HIS A 92 4.43 -13.99 -7.75
N LEU A 93 3.25 -14.47 -7.41
CA LEU A 93 2.68 -14.26 -6.08
C LEU A 93 3.64 -14.72 -4.99
N HIS A 94 4.22 -15.92 -5.17
CA HIS A 94 5.16 -16.48 -4.20
C HIS A 94 6.38 -15.57 -3.98
N ALA A 95 6.95 -15.05 -5.07
CA ALA A 95 8.13 -14.20 -4.98
C ALA A 95 7.83 -12.91 -4.22
N VAL A 96 6.70 -12.27 -4.53
CA VAL A 96 6.31 -11.02 -3.88
C VAL A 96 6.00 -11.26 -2.40
N ALA A 97 5.24 -12.31 -2.09
CA ALA A 97 4.89 -12.64 -0.71
C ALA A 97 6.15 -12.95 0.11
N SER A 98 7.11 -13.69 -0.48
CA SER A 98 8.37 -14.00 0.19
C SER A 98 9.18 -12.76 0.50
N GLU A 99 9.27 -11.83 -0.44
CA GLU A 99 9.98 -10.58 -0.22
C GLU A 99 9.29 -9.71 0.83
N MET A 100 7.96 -9.65 0.82
CA MET A 100 7.20 -8.94 1.84
C MET A 100 7.49 -9.49 3.22
N ALA A 101 7.50 -10.81 3.36
CA ALA A 101 7.77 -11.46 4.64
C ALA A 101 9.20 -11.21 5.10
N ARG A 102 10.17 -11.36 4.20
CA ARG A 102 11.58 -11.18 4.53
C ARG A 102 11.89 -9.76 4.97
N ASP A 103 11.39 -8.78 4.23
CA ASP A 103 11.70 -7.37 4.47
C ASP A 103 10.63 -6.64 5.30
N LYS A 104 9.61 -7.39 5.76
CA LYS A 104 8.55 -6.88 6.64
C LYS A 104 7.74 -5.74 6.02
N HIS A 105 7.46 -5.88 4.73
CA HIS A 105 6.55 -4.96 4.05
C HIS A 105 5.10 -5.41 4.25
N GLY A 106 4.23 -4.50 4.64
CA GLY A 106 2.79 -4.79 4.79
C GLY A 106 2.03 -4.77 3.48
N SER A 107 2.65 -4.22 2.43
CA SER A 107 2.01 -4.11 1.12
C SER A 107 3.05 -3.99 0.02
N ALA A 108 2.60 -4.27 -1.21
CA ALA A 108 3.34 -3.97 -2.42
C ALA A 108 2.41 -3.12 -3.29
N VAL A 109 2.89 -2.00 -3.78
CA VAL A 109 2.13 -1.21 -4.75
C VAL A 109 2.40 -1.81 -6.12
N VAL A 110 1.33 -2.17 -6.82
CA VAL A 110 1.45 -2.77 -8.14
C VAL A 110 1.46 -1.67 -9.18
N VAL A 111 2.52 -1.61 -9.96
CA VAL A 111 2.73 -0.53 -10.92
C VAL A 111 2.87 -1.10 -12.33
N ASP A 112 2.61 -0.23 -13.33
CA ASP A 112 2.78 -0.58 -14.72
C ASP A 112 4.28 -0.71 -15.02
N PRO A 113 4.74 -1.87 -15.55
CA PRO A 113 6.16 -2.05 -15.85
C PRO A 113 6.71 -1.03 -16.85
N GLU A 114 5.87 -0.51 -17.73
CA GLU A 114 6.27 0.49 -18.72
C GLU A 114 6.17 1.92 -18.17
N HIS A 115 5.39 2.11 -17.12
CA HIS A 115 5.19 3.40 -16.47
C HIS A 115 5.26 3.20 -14.96
N PRO A 116 6.47 3.05 -14.38
CA PRO A 116 6.63 2.62 -12.98
C PRO A 116 6.03 3.52 -11.92
N LEU A 117 5.61 4.71 -12.28
CA LEU A 117 4.93 5.62 -11.35
C LEU A 117 3.41 5.57 -11.49
N LYS A 118 2.89 4.71 -12.37
CA LYS A 118 1.45 4.52 -12.54
C LYS A 118 0.98 3.38 -11.67
N VAL A 119 0.12 3.69 -10.72
CA VAL A 119 -0.43 2.70 -9.78
C VAL A 119 -1.55 1.91 -10.46
N LEU A 120 -1.40 0.59 -10.50
CA LEU A 120 -2.41 -0.32 -11.04
C LEU A 120 -3.20 -1.01 -9.95
N GLY A 121 -2.59 -1.24 -8.81
CA GLY A 121 -3.23 -1.96 -7.72
C GLY A 121 -2.41 -1.91 -6.45
N VAL A 122 -2.94 -2.54 -5.41
CA VAL A 122 -2.24 -2.75 -4.14
C VAL A 122 -2.41 -4.20 -3.74
N PHE A 123 -1.31 -4.82 -3.34
CA PHE A 123 -1.30 -6.18 -2.83
C PHE A 123 -0.82 -6.15 -1.39
N THR A 124 -1.68 -6.56 -0.46
CA THR A 124 -1.42 -6.44 0.97
C THR A 124 -1.20 -7.80 1.61
N THR A 125 -0.76 -7.79 2.88
CA THR A 125 -0.66 -9.01 3.68
C THR A 125 -1.99 -9.74 3.72
N SER A 126 -3.10 -9.01 3.83
CA SER A 126 -4.44 -9.63 3.82
C SER A 126 -4.71 -10.36 2.51
N ASP A 127 -4.29 -9.78 1.39
CA ASP A 127 -4.43 -10.42 0.08
C ASP A 127 -3.60 -11.70 0.00
N ALA A 128 -2.37 -11.66 0.57
CA ALA A 128 -1.50 -12.83 0.61
C ALA A 128 -2.12 -13.97 1.42
N LEU A 129 -2.72 -13.64 2.57
CA LEU A 129 -3.39 -14.62 3.41
C LEU A 129 -4.63 -15.20 2.71
N ARG A 130 -5.38 -14.37 2.01
CA ARG A 130 -6.54 -14.82 1.24
C ARG A 130 -6.10 -15.78 0.14
N ALA A 131 -5.01 -15.44 -0.55
CA ALA A 131 -4.45 -16.33 -1.58
C ALA A 131 -4.03 -17.66 -0.98
N LEU A 132 -3.37 -17.63 0.18
CA LEU A 132 -2.94 -18.85 0.85
C LEU A 132 -4.14 -19.75 1.19
N SER A 133 -5.26 -19.18 1.61
CA SER A 133 -6.44 -19.98 1.95
C SER A 133 -7.00 -20.72 0.74
N GLN A 134 -6.77 -20.19 -0.47
CA GLN A 134 -7.24 -20.84 -1.71
C GLN A 134 -6.30 -21.95 -2.17
N PHE A 135 -5.09 -22.01 -1.62
CA PHE A 135 -4.13 -23.06 -1.93
C PHE A 135 -3.96 -24.05 -0.78
N ALA A 136 -4.94 -24.10 0.13
CA ALA A 136 -4.89 -25.02 1.25
C ALA A 136 -4.82 -26.47 0.76
N PRO A 137 -4.06 -27.32 1.45
CA PRO A 137 -3.89 -28.69 1.01
C PRO A 137 -5.22 -29.47 1.01
N GLN A 138 -5.33 -30.35 0.06
CA GLN A 138 -6.44 -31.29 -0.04
C GLN A 138 -6.18 -32.44 0.93
N GLU A 139 -7.17 -32.82 1.67
CA GLU A 139 -7.04 -33.97 2.57
C GLU A 139 -7.97 -35.08 2.19
#